data_632a399981edb111941002985535ee50
#
_entry.id   632a399981edb111941002985535ee50
#
_cell.length_a   1.000
_cell.length_b   1.000
_cell.length_c   1.000
_cell.angle_alpha   90.00
_cell.angle_beta   90.00
_cell.angle_gamma   90.00
#
_symmetry.space_group_name_H-M   'P 1'
#
loop_
_entity.id
_entity.type
_entity.pdbx_description
1 polymer ?
#
loop_
_entity_poly.entity_id
_entity_poly.type
_entity_poly.pdbx_seq_one_letter_code
_entity_poly.pdbx_strand_id
1 'polypeptide(L)'
;KPEYQWSDATLNFKRPNKNNLVIYELWVRDHTPARTFEALMERMEYFEDLGVNAIELMPICEFDGNDSWGYNPNHYFAVDKSYGTSEQLKDFIDECHKRGIAVIIDMVFNHTTGQNPMAVLYPYGNDLKYNPWYNNSGSIPHKDREFEPDWNHDFGPTKTMFTRCFQYWLNEYKVDGFRLDLSHGLCGTTDDDVEHLQEYYANGVQAVSSDA
;
A
#
# COMPACT_ATOMS: atom_id res chain seq x y z
N LYS A 1 -17.20 16.04 -4.60
CA LYS A 1 -17.54 15.61 -3.25
C LYS A 1 -17.07 16.65 -2.25
N PRO A 2 -17.75 16.87 -1.11
CA PRO A 2 -17.17 17.62 -0.01
C PRO A 2 -15.91 16.91 0.49
N GLU A 3 -14.94 17.67 0.97
CA GLU A 3 -13.72 17.16 1.57
C GLU A 3 -14.07 16.41 2.87
N TYR A 4 -13.40 15.27 3.11
CA TYR A 4 -13.59 14.49 4.33
C TYR A 4 -13.13 15.29 5.56
N GLN A 5 -13.94 15.31 6.61
CA GLN A 5 -13.66 16.07 7.82
C GLN A 5 -13.00 15.17 8.86
N TRP A 6 -11.69 15.26 8.97
CA TRP A 6 -10.90 14.55 9.97
C TRP A 6 -11.15 15.11 11.39
N SER A 7 -11.12 14.25 12.38
CA SER A 7 -11.18 14.67 13.78
C SER A 7 -9.87 15.35 14.22
N ASP A 8 -9.95 16.10 15.32
CA ASP A 8 -8.76 16.71 15.94
C ASP A 8 -7.72 15.67 16.35
N ALA A 9 -8.15 14.44 16.69
CA ALA A 9 -7.27 13.33 17.00
C ALA A 9 -6.37 12.98 15.83
N THR A 10 -6.93 12.87 14.63
CA THR A 10 -6.15 12.59 13.41
C THR A 10 -5.30 13.78 12.98
N LEU A 11 -5.83 15.01 13.03
CA LEU A 11 -5.08 16.20 12.64
C LEU A 11 -3.86 16.47 13.53
N ASN A 12 -3.89 16.01 14.78
CA ASN A 12 -2.82 16.17 15.77
C ASN A 12 -2.19 14.82 16.17
N PHE A 13 -2.42 13.77 15.39
CA PHE A 13 -1.93 12.43 15.71
C PHE A 13 -0.41 12.40 15.83
N LYS A 14 0.08 11.81 16.91
CA LYS A 14 1.50 11.57 17.11
C LYS A 14 1.76 10.08 17.00
N ARG A 15 2.50 9.70 15.99
CA ARG A 15 2.88 8.32 15.75
C ARG A 15 3.63 7.73 16.94
N PRO A 16 3.37 6.47 17.31
CA PRO A 16 4.15 5.75 18.29
C PRO A 16 5.64 5.72 17.89
N ASN A 17 6.53 5.68 18.89
CA ASN A 17 7.95 5.52 18.61
C ASN A 17 8.20 4.18 17.90
N LYS A 18 8.89 4.21 16.77
CA LYS A 18 9.17 3.04 15.95
C LYS A 18 9.85 1.88 16.70
N ASN A 19 10.60 2.17 17.77
CA ASN A 19 11.26 1.16 18.59
C ASN A 19 10.30 0.49 19.60
N ASN A 20 9.09 1.02 19.76
CA ASN A 20 8.09 0.54 20.71
C ASN A 20 6.79 0.10 19.99
N LEU A 21 6.86 -0.15 18.67
CA LEU A 21 5.70 -0.61 17.91
C LEU A 21 5.31 -2.03 18.34
N VAL A 22 4.02 -2.19 18.61
CA VAL A 22 3.33 -3.48 18.76
C VAL A 22 2.33 -3.54 17.64
N ILE A 23 2.71 -4.21 16.56
CA ILE A 23 1.98 -4.21 15.28
C ILE A 23 1.04 -5.42 15.25
N TYR A 24 -0.21 -5.19 14.88
CA TYR A 24 -1.19 -6.22 14.54
C TYR A 24 -1.39 -6.24 13.01
N GLU A 25 -0.87 -7.27 12.35
CA GLU A 25 -1.17 -7.50 10.94
C GLU A 25 -2.60 -8.00 10.78
N LEU A 26 -3.38 -7.32 9.94
CA LEU A 26 -4.80 -7.53 9.81
C LEU A 26 -5.21 -7.71 8.36
N TRP A 27 -5.88 -8.83 8.08
CA TRP A 27 -6.59 -9.02 6.82
C TRP A 27 -8.07 -8.68 6.98
N VAL A 28 -8.51 -7.61 6.32
CA VAL A 28 -9.88 -7.07 6.45
C VAL A 28 -10.93 -8.15 6.18
N ARG A 29 -10.69 -9.00 5.19
CA ARG A 29 -11.59 -10.08 4.79
C ARG A 29 -11.87 -11.08 5.91
N ASP A 30 -10.88 -11.49 6.67
CA ASP A 30 -11.00 -12.62 7.60
C ASP A 30 -11.21 -12.19 9.05
N HIS A 31 -11.03 -10.90 9.35
CA HIS A 31 -11.15 -10.42 10.72
C HIS A 31 -12.59 -10.38 11.23
N THR A 32 -13.56 -10.09 10.34
CA THR A 32 -14.98 -10.06 10.68
C THR A 32 -15.82 -10.79 9.62
N PRO A 33 -17.00 -11.33 9.97
CA PRO A 33 -17.89 -11.94 8.99
C PRO A 33 -18.37 -11.00 7.89
N ALA A 34 -18.48 -9.70 8.18
CA ALA A 34 -18.91 -8.69 7.20
C ALA A 34 -17.79 -8.28 6.24
N ARG A 35 -16.51 -8.53 6.60
CA ARG A 35 -15.33 -8.32 5.72
C ARG A 35 -15.12 -6.87 5.28
N THR A 36 -15.51 -5.90 6.09
CA THR A 36 -15.49 -4.47 5.74
C THR A 36 -14.77 -3.62 6.80
N PHE A 37 -14.30 -2.42 6.38
CA PHE A 37 -13.73 -1.44 7.31
C PHE A 37 -14.73 -1.02 8.40
N GLU A 38 -16.01 -0.90 8.05
CA GLU A 38 -17.06 -0.56 9.01
C GLU A 38 -17.16 -1.61 10.13
N ALA A 39 -17.10 -2.89 9.78
CA ALA A 39 -17.13 -3.96 10.78
C ALA A 39 -15.86 -4.03 11.64
N LEU A 40 -14.71 -3.55 11.13
CA LEU A 40 -13.50 -3.45 11.94
C LEU A 40 -13.65 -2.44 13.08
N MET A 41 -14.39 -1.36 12.86
CA MET A 41 -14.63 -0.34 13.89
C MET A 41 -15.39 -0.92 15.10
N GLU A 42 -16.18 -1.96 14.92
CA GLU A 42 -16.85 -2.69 16.01
C GLU A 42 -15.87 -3.52 16.86
N ARG A 43 -14.64 -3.68 16.42
CA ARG A 43 -13.60 -4.50 17.05
C ARG A 43 -12.50 -3.67 17.73
N MET A 44 -12.63 -2.36 17.81
CA MET A 44 -11.57 -1.49 18.31
C MET A 44 -11.15 -1.79 19.75
N GLU A 45 -12.10 -2.13 20.64
CA GLU A 45 -11.80 -2.53 22.01
C GLU A 45 -10.89 -3.77 22.08
N TYR A 46 -11.05 -4.71 21.14
CA TYR A 46 -10.19 -5.89 21.07
C TYR A 46 -8.72 -5.51 20.81
N PHE A 47 -8.47 -4.54 19.94
CA PHE A 47 -7.11 -4.07 19.66
C PHE A 47 -6.51 -3.32 20.85
N GLU A 48 -7.32 -2.52 21.55
CA GLU A 48 -6.91 -1.83 22.77
C GLU A 48 -6.55 -2.83 23.89
N ASP A 49 -7.37 -3.84 24.09
CA ASP A 49 -7.15 -4.88 25.11
C ASP A 49 -5.88 -5.70 24.84
N LEU A 50 -5.54 -5.90 23.56
CA LEU A 50 -4.27 -6.52 23.17
C LEU A 50 -3.05 -5.62 23.41
N GLY A 51 -3.26 -4.31 23.60
CA GLY A 51 -2.19 -3.34 23.79
C GLY A 51 -1.40 -3.04 22.51
N VAL A 52 -1.98 -3.26 21.32
CA VAL A 52 -1.35 -2.88 20.06
C VAL A 52 -1.40 -1.37 19.87
N ASN A 53 -0.39 -0.81 19.27
CA ASN A 53 -0.31 0.61 18.97
C ASN A 53 -0.13 0.91 17.47
N ALA A 54 -0.14 -0.12 16.65
CA ALA A 54 -0.21 -0.01 15.19
C ALA A 54 -0.99 -1.20 14.60
N ILE A 55 -1.82 -0.92 13.60
CA ILE A 55 -2.47 -1.92 12.77
C ILE A 55 -1.83 -1.85 11.39
N GLU A 56 -1.30 -2.98 10.92
CA GLU A 56 -0.83 -3.16 9.55
C GLU A 56 -1.94 -3.81 8.74
N LEU A 57 -2.55 -3.06 7.84
CA LEU A 57 -3.55 -3.59 6.91
C LEU A 57 -2.84 -4.33 5.78
N MET A 58 -3.08 -5.64 5.63
CA MET A 58 -2.73 -6.37 4.41
C MET A 58 -3.29 -5.61 3.20
N PRO A 59 -2.78 -5.85 1.97
CA PRO A 59 -3.04 -4.96 0.86
C PRO A 59 -4.51 -4.59 0.66
N ILE A 60 -4.79 -3.30 0.70
CA ILE A 60 -6.14 -2.71 0.56
C ILE A 60 -6.36 -2.00 -0.76
N CYS A 61 -5.33 -1.91 -1.60
CA CYS A 61 -5.48 -1.38 -2.95
C CYS A 61 -6.36 -2.30 -3.79
N GLU A 62 -7.14 -1.72 -4.70
CA GLU A 62 -8.01 -2.47 -5.62
C GLU A 62 -7.23 -3.58 -6.33
N PHE A 63 -7.60 -4.82 -6.10
CA PHE A 63 -6.97 -6.02 -6.63
C PHE A 63 -7.84 -6.76 -7.64
N ASP A 64 -7.27 -7.75 -8.31
CA ASP A 64 -7.98 -8.59 -9.26
C ASP A 64 -8.92 -9.57 -8.56
N GLY A 65 -10.16 -9.63 -9.04
CA GLY A 65 -11.22 -10.46 -8.46
C GLY A 65 -11.86 -9.83 -7.22
N ASN A 66 -12.53 -10.66 -6.41
CA ASN A 66 -13.25 -10.25 -5.19
C ASN A 66 -12.80 -11.04 -3.96
N ASP A 67 -11.86 -11.95 -4.12
CA ASP A 67 -11.41 -12.85 -3.08
C ASP A 67 -9.90 -13.08 -3.21
N SER A 68 -9.13 -12.25 -2.52
CA SER A 68 -7.67 -12.25 -2.56
C SER A 68 -7.10 -11.74 -1.24
N TRP A 69 -5.86 -12.07 -0.95
CA TRP A 69 -5.08 -11.39 0.08
C TRP A 69 -4.67 -9.97 -0.32
N GLY A 70 -4.88 -9.59 -1.60
CA GLY A 70 -4.56 -8.29 -2.14
C GLY A 70 -3.18 -8.18 -2.80
N TYR A 71 -2.38 -9.26 -2.82
CA TYR A 71 -1.05 -9.27 -3.45
C TYR A 71 -1.09 -9.39 -4.99
N ASN A 72 -2.23 -9.07 -5.59
CA ASN A 72 -2.46 -8.98 -7.03
C ASN A 72 -3.13 -7.63 -7.39
N PRO A 73 -2.47 -6.49 -7.08
CA PRO A 73 -3.07 -5.17 -7.21
C PRO A 73 -3.26 -4.76 -8.66
N ASN A 74 -4.37 -4.03 -8.93
CA ASN A 74 -4.67 -3.42 -10.22
C ASN A 74 -4.59 -1.89 -10.17
N HIS A 75 -5.05 -1.27 -9.07
CA HIS A 75 -5.18 0.18 -8.96
C HIS A 75 -4.64 0.67 -7.62
N TYR A 76 -3.45 1.26 -7.64
CA TYR A 76 -2.72 1.69 -6.44
C TYR A 76 -3.28 2.93 -5.72
N PHE A 77 -4.16 3.67 -6.37
CA PHE A 77 -4.81 4.88 -5.85
C PHE A 77 -6.28 4.66 -5.48
N ALA A 78 -6.73 3.42 -5.44
CA ALA A 78 -8.10 3.06 -5.13
C ALA A 78 -8.15 2.02 -4.03
N VAL A 79 -9.11 2.18 -3.13
CA VAL A 79 -9.45 1.19 -2.11
C VAL A 79 -10.20 0.04 -2.78
N ASP A 80 -9.93 -1.19 -2.35
CA ASP A 80 -10.61 -2.36 -2.88
C ASP A 80 -12.12 -2.31 -2.58
N LYS A 81 -12.90 -2.54 -3.61
CA LYS A 81 -14.36 -2.51 -3.60
C LYS A 81 -15.01 -3.48 -2.61
N SER A 82 -14.31 -4.59 -2.28
CA SER A 82 -14.82 -5.62 -1.38
C SER A 82 -14.75 -5.21 0.09
N TYR A 83 -13.89 -4.25 0.44
CA TYR A 83 -13.66 -3.83 1.81
C TYR A 83 -14.47 -2.61 2.24
N GLY A 84 -14.97 -1.86 1.27
CA GLY A 84 -15.78 -0.68 1.52
C GLY A 84 -15.42 0.53 0.68
N THR A 85 -15.95 1.68 1.09
CA THR A 85 -15.71 2.95 0.42
C THR A 85 -14.46 3.66 0.95
N SER A 86 -14.00 4.65 0.20
CA SER A 86 -12.94 5.56 0.63
C SER A 86 -13.26 6.24 1.97
N GLU A 87 -14.50 6.63 2.17
CA GLU A 87 -14.98 7.25 3.40
C GLU A 87 -14.91 6.27 4.57
N GLN A 88 -15.34 5.04 4.39
CA GLN A 88 -15.29 4.01 5.44
C GLN A 88 -13.86 3.66 5.88
N LEU A 89 -12.89 3.66 4.95
CA LEU A 89 -11.49 3.53 5.31
C LEU A 89 -11.00 4.74 6.12
N LYS A 90 -11.40 5.95 5.74
CA LYS A 90 -11.06 7.17 6.48
C LYS A 90 -11.67 7.17 7.88
N ASP A 91 -12.92 6.71 8.01
CA ASP A 91 -13.59 6.55 9.31
C ASP A 91 -12.82 5.56 10.20
N PHE A 92 -12.37 4.44 9.64
CA PHE A 92 -11.56 3.45 10.36
C PHE A 92 -10.22 4.04 10.82
N ILE A 93 -9.51 4.76 9.95
CA ILE A 93 -8.24 5.41 10.31
C ILE A 93 -8.45 6.47 11.39
N ASP A 94 -9.48 7.30 11.26
CA ASP A 94 -9.83 8.31 12.24
C ASP A 94 -10.15 7.70 13.61
N GLU A 95 -10.83 6.55 13.63
CA GLU A 95 -11.14 5.82 14.83
C GLU A 95 -9.89 5.17 15.47
N CYS A 96 -8.95 4.67 14.66
CA CYS A 96 -7.65 4.20 15.14
C CYS A 96 -6.88 5.33 15.83
N HIS A 97 -6.80 6.50 15.22
CA HIS A 97 -6.09 7.66 15.74
C HIS A 97 -6.70 8.18 17.06
N LYS A 98 -8.03 8.16 17.19
CA LYS A 98 -8.72 8.50 18.48
C LYS A 98 -8.28 7.60 19.63
N ARG A 99 -7.82 6.38 19.33
CA ARG A 99 -7.35 5.39 20.31
C ARG A 99 -5.83 5.32 20.43
N GLY A 100 -5.11 6.20 19.73
CA GLY A 100 -3.64 6.21 19.75
C GLY A 100 -3.00 5.07 18.93
N ILE A 101 -3.74 4.47 18.00
CA ILE A 101 -3.30 3.36 17.15
C ILE A 101 -2.94 3.91 15.76
N ALA A 102 -1.69 3.71 15.34
CA ALA A 102 -1.22 4.05 14.01
C ALA A 102 -1.76 3.07 12.95
N VAL A 103 -1.88 3.52 11.70
CA VAL A 103 -2.29 2.66 10.58
C VAL A 103 -1.19 2.58 9.55
N ILE A 104 -0.69 1.38 9.33
CA ILE A 104 0.31 1.03 8.31
C ILE A 104 -0.42 0.30 7.19
N ILE A 105 -0.09 0.58 5.94
CA ILE A 105 -0.64 -0.18 4.81
C ILE A 105 0.44 -0.97 4.08
N ASP A 106 0.10 -2.21 3.74
CA ASP A 106 0.94 -3.10 2.94
C ASP A 106 0.77 -2.76 1.46
N MET A 107 1.89 -2.49 0.79
CA MET A 107 1.94 -2.06 -0.61
C MET A 107 2.76 -3.02 -1.45
N VAL A 108 2.19 -3.42 -2.58
CA VAL A 108 2.79 -4.38 -3.52
C VAL A 108 3.29 -3.63 -4.75
N PHE A 109 4.55 -3.18 -4.72
CA PHE A 109 5.15 -2.41 -5.83
C PHE A 109 6.06 -3.25 -6.73
N ASN A 110 6.26 -4.53 -6.39
CA ASN A 110 7.03 -5.43 -7.22
C ASN A 110 6.33 -5.73 -8.55
N HIS A 111 5.04 -6.05 -8.49
CA HIS A 111 4.27 -6.54 -9.62
C HIS A 111 2.83 -6.03 -9.60
N THR A 112 2.11 -6.31 -10.67
CA THR A 112 0.67 -6.04 -10.81
C THR A 112 0.00 -7.21 -11.55
N THR A 113 -1.21 -7.01 -12.05
CA THR A 113 -1.86 -7.98 -12.95
C THR A 113 -1.97 -7.44 -14.37
N GLY A 114 -2.29 -8.30 -15.31
CA GLY A 114 -2.55 -7.91 -16.70
C GLY A 114 -3.75 -6.96 -16.89
N GLN A 115 -4.56 -6.75 -15.84
CA GLN A 115 -5.69 -5.82 -15.85
C GLN A 115 -5.30 -4.40 -15.39
N ASN A 116 -4.07 -4.20 -14.93
CA ASN A 116 -3.59 -2.86 -14.60
C ASN A 116 -3.67 -1.94 -15.82
N PRO A 117 -4.11 -0.67 -15.67
CA PRO A 117 -4.24 0.28 -16.79
C PRO A 117 -2.97 0.42 -17.62
N MET A 118 -1.79 0.39 -17.01
CA MET A 118 -0.51 0.51 -17.74
C MET A 118 -0.21 -0.75 -18.56
N ALA A 119 -0.68 -1.93 -18.13
CA ALA A 119 -0.57 -3.15 -18.91
C ALA A 119 -1.55 -3.15 -20.11
N VAL A 120 -2.72 -2.53 -19.95
CA VAL A 120 -3.77 -2.48 -20.99
C VAL A 120 -3.54 -1.35 -21.99
N LEU A 121 -2.93 -0.23 -21.59
CA LEU A 121 -2.76 0.98 -22.42
C LEU A 121 -1.88 0.78 -23.64
N TYR A 122 -0.96 -0.17 -23.63
CA TYR A 122 -0.08 -0.43 -24.75
C TYR A 122 -0.72 -1.42 -25.72
N PRO A 123 -0.74 -1.09 -27.05
CA PRO A 123 -1.58 -1.77 -28.03
C PRO A 123 -1.21 -3.24 -28.30
N TYR A 124 -0.14 -3.72 -27.76
CA TYR A 124 0.35 -5.08 -27.95
C TYR A 124 -0.08 -6.05 -26.84
N GLY A 125 -1.07 -5.64 -26.04
CA GLY A 125 -1.66 -6.51 -25.01
C GLY A 125 -0.63 -7.00 -23.99
N ASN A 126 -0.60 -8.30 -23.79
CA ASN A 126 0.31 -8.93 -22.84
C ASN A 126 1.77 -9.05 -23.33
N ASP A 127 2.13 -8.46 -24.47
CA ASP A 127 3.53 -8.41 -24.89
C ASP A 127 4.27 -7.25 -24.21
N LEU A 128 4.70 -7.49 -22.99
CA LEU A 128 5.41 -6.52 -22.14
C LEU A 128 6.72 -6.04 -22.77
N LYS A 129 7.23 -6.73 -23.79
CA LYS A 129 8.47 -6.39 -24.50
C LYS A 129 8.51 -4.95 -25.03
N TYR A 130 7.36 -4.38 -25.33
CA TYR A 130 7.25 -3.01 -25.87
C TYR A 130 6.65 -2.02 -24.87
N ASN A 131 6.37 -2.47 -23.65
CA ASN A 131 5.80 -1.65 -22.62
C ASN A 131 6.90 -1.19 -21.65
N PRO A 132 7.26 0.11 -21.62
CA PRO A 132 8.38 0.59 -20.81
C PRO A 132 8.10 0.56 -19.29
N TRP A 133 6.84 0.39 -18.90
CA TRP A 133 6.43 0.31 -17.50
C TRP A 133 6.84 -1.00 -16.83
N TYR A 134 7.07 -2.05 -17.61
CA TYR A 134 7.34 -3.39 -17.11
C TYR A 134 8.65 -3.96 -17.61
N ASN A 135 9.26 -4.81 -16.80
CA ASN A 135 10.40 -5.61 -17.20
C ASN A 135 9.93 -6.75 -18.12
N ASN A 136 10.81 -7.15 -19.04
CA ASN A 136 10.59 -8.36 -19.83
C ASN A 136 10.99 -9.59 -19.01
N SER A 137 10.32 -10.70 -19.20
CA SER A 137 10.60 -11.98 -18.52
C SER A 137 12.06 -12.46 -18.62
N GLY A 138 12.84 -11.95 -19.57
CA GLY A 138 14.27 -12.23 -19.70
C GLY A 138 15.19 -11.23 -19.01
N SER A 139 14.65 -10.13 -18.49
CA SER A 139 15.42 -9.02 -17.87
C SER A 139 15.12 -8.83 -16.38
N ILE A 140 14.25 -9.67 -15.80
CA ILE A 140 13.96 -9.64 -14.39
C ILE A 140 15.19 -10.12 -13.61
N PRO A 141 15.78 -9.28 -12.75
CA PRO A 141 17.06 -9.57 -12.09
C PRO A 141 17.00 -10.75 -11.13
N HIS A 142 15.87 -10.96 -10.48
CA HIS A 142 15.65 -12.01 -9.49
C HIS A 142 14.55 -12.97 -9.95
N LYS A 143 14.91 -13.99 -10.72
CA LYS A 143 13.97 -14.98 -11.30
C LYS A 143 13.14 -15.78 -10.28
N ASP A 144 13.59 -15.86 -9.06
CA ASP A 144 12.88 -16.47 -7.94
C ASP A 144 11.75 -15.61 -7.38
N ARG A 145 11.62 -14.37 -7.86
CA ARG A 145 10.61 -13.37 -7.48
C ARG A 145 9.85 -12.81 -8.67
N GLU A 146 9.83 -13.59 -9.72
CA GLU A 146 9.20 -13.28 -11.01
C GLU A 146 7.68 -13.41 -10.89
N PHE A 147 7.01 -12.28 -10.69
CA PHE A 147 5.57 -12.15 -10.86
C PHE A 147 5.31 -11.19 -12.01
N GLU A 148 4.66 -11.64 -13.05
CA GLU A 148 4.35 -10.81 -14.23
C GLU A 148 2.91 -10.28 -14.19
N PRO A 149 2.70 -9.01 -14.58
CA PRO A 149 3.66 -7.99 -15.02
C PRO A 149 4.51 -7.43 -13.89
N ASP A 150 5.83 -7.49 -14.04
CA ASP A 150 6.82 -6.97 -13.11
C ASP A 150 7.17 -5.51 -13.41
N TRP A 151 7.09 -4.61 -12.42
CA TRP A 151 7.30 -3.19 -12.65
C TRP A 151 8.76 -2.84 -12.93
N ASN A 152 8.98 -2.06 -13.98
CA ASN A 152 10.30 -1.50 -14.28
C ASN A 152 10.57 -0.25 -13.45
N HIS A 153 11.24 -0.42 -12.32
CA HIS A 153 11.60 0.68 -11.43
C HIS A 153 12.76 1.55 -11.93
N ASP A 154 13.47 1.15 -12.99
CA ASP A 154 14.44 2.02 -13.65
C ASP A 154 13.78 3.06 -14.55
N PHE A 155 12.54 2.82 -14.94
CA PHE A 155 11.76 3.77 -15.71
C PHE A 155 11.30 4.95 -14.85
N GLY A 156 11.77 6.16 -15.15
CA GLY A 156 11.48 7.36 -14.34
C GLY A 156 10.00 7.61 -14.04
N PRO A 157 9.06 7.43 -15.01
CA PRO A 157 7.63 7.56 -14.74
C PRO A 157 7.11 6.56 -13.70
N THR A 158 7.63 5.31 -13.65
CA THR A 158 7.27 4.32 -12.61
C THR A 158 7.64 4.83 -11.23
N LYS A 159 8.88 5.30 -11.06
CA LYS A 159 9.34 5.91 -9.79
C LYS A 159 8.47 7.09 -9.39
N THR A 160 8.13 7.96 -10.33
CA THR A 160 7.27 9.11 -10.08
C THR A 160 5.85 8.68 -9.67
N MET A 161 5.29 7.67 -10.32
CA MET A 161 3.97 7.15 -10.01
C MET A 161 3.91 6.60 -8.58
N PHE A 162 4.85 5.77 -8.18
CA PHE A 162 4.86 5.19 -6.84
C PHE A 162 5.18 6.20 -5.74
N THR A 163 6.07 7.17 -6.01
CA THR A 163 6.29 8.29 -5.07
C THR A 163 4.99 9.06 -4.84
N ARG A 164 4.22 9.35 -5.90
CA ARG A 164 2.91 10.00 -5.79
C ARG A 164 1.88 9.11 -5.09
N CYS A 165 1.99 7.81 -5.24
CA CYS A 165 1.14 6.86 -4.54
C CYS A 165 1.34 6.95 -3.02
N PHE A 166 2.57 6.91 -2.53
CA PHE A 166 2.86 7.14 -1.12
C PHE A 166 2.32 8.49 -0.62
N GLN A 167 2.60 9.56 -1.37
CA GLN A 167 2.12 10.90 -1.02
C GLN A 167 0.59 10.98 -0.96
N TYR A 168 -0.09 10.29 -1.87
CA TYR A 168 -1.54 10.21 -1.89
C TYR A 168 -2.10 9.55 -0.63
N TRP A 169 -1.59 8.39 -0.24
CA TRP A 169 -2.05 7.69 0.95
C TRP A 169 -1.75 8.47 2.23
N LEU A 170 -0.58 9.10 2.33
CA LEU A 170 -0.23 9.98 3.46
C LEU A 170 -1.15 11.22 3.55
N ASN A 171 -1.37 11.90 2.42
CA ASN A 171 -2.11 13.16 2.42
C ASN A 171 -3.62 12.96 2.48
N GLU A 172 -4.13 12.03 1.70
CA GLU A 172 -5.57 11.82 1.53
C GLU A 172 -6.17 10.94 2.63
N TYR A 173 -5.45 9.89 3.05
CA TYR A 173 -5.93 8.94 4.04
C TYR A 173 -5.27 9.08 5.41
N LYS A 174 -4.24 9.90 5.55
CA LYS A 174 -3.53 10.09 6.83
C LYS A 174 -2.97 8.79 7.41
N VAL A 175 -2.56 7.85 6.55
CA VAL A 175 -1.83 6.65 7.00
C VAL A 175 -0.50 7.04 7.64
N ASP A 176 0.02 6.20 8.51
CA ASP A 176 1.19 6.52 9.33
C ASP A 176 2.47 5.91 8.80
N GLY A 177 2.36 4.90 7.97
CA GLY A 177 3.52 4.23 7.40
C GLY A 177 3.14 3.19 6.36
N PHE A 178 4.18 2.54 5.83
CA PHE A 178 4.04 1.54 4.78
C PHE A 178 4.89 0.31 5.10
N ARG A 179 4.37 -0.85 4.76
CA ARG A 179 5.13 -2.08 4.60
C ARG A 179 5.23 -2.37 3.11
N LEU A 180 6.40 -2.69 2.61
CA LEU A 180 6.59 -3.02 1.20
C LEU A 180 6.74 -4.53 1.03
N ASP A 181 5.77 -5.14 0.34
CA ASP A 181 5.86 -6.53 -0.05
C ASP A 181 6.95 -6.74 -1.11
N LEU A 182 7.68 -7.86 -1.01
CA LEU A 182 8.73 -8.22 -1.98
C LEU A 182 9.67 -7.05 -2.32
N SER A 183 10.09 -6.28 -1.31
CA SER A 183 10.92 -5.08 -1.51
C SER A 183 12.23 -5.36 -2.25
N HIS A 184 12.75 -6.58 -2.20
CA HIS A 184 13.89 -7.02 -3.01
C HIS A 184 13.58 -7.13 -4.51
N GLY A 185 12.31 -7.21 -4.90
CA GLY A 185 11.89 -7.16 -6.30
C GLY A 185 11.84 -5.74 -6.87
N LEU A 186 11.92 -4.72 -6.01
CA LEU A 186 12.05 -3.31 -6.42
C LEU A 186 13.47 -3.05 -6.90
N CYS A 187 13.96 -3.76 -7.91
CA CYS A 187 15.36 -3.62 -8.28
C CYS A 187 15.57 -3.39 -9.77
N GLY A 188 16.69 -2.72 -10.04
CA GLY A 188 17.42 -2.86 -11.28
C GLY A 188 18.17 -4.21 -11.31
N THR A 189 19.41 -4.20 -11.79
CA THR A 189 20.16 -5.43 -12.10
C THR A 189 21.04 -5.95 -10.98
N THR A 190 21.18 -5.24 -9.86
CA THR A 190 22.10 -5.57 -8.75
C THR A 190 21.45 -5.35 -7.38
N ASP A 191 21.99 -5.99 -6.33
CA ASP A 191 21.53 -5.77 -4.95
C ASP A 191 21.74 -4.31 -4.50
N ASP A 192 22.79 -3.63 -5.00
CA ASP A 192 23.04 -2.22 -4.73
C ASP A 192 21.92 -1.33 -5.29
N ASP A 193 21.30 -1.73 -6.40
CA ASP A 193 20.18 -1.00 -7.00
C ASP A 193 18.92 -1.09 -6.12
N VAL A 194 18.74 -2.20 -5.39
CA VAL A 194 17.63 -2.38 -4.43
C VAL A 194 17.71 -1.35 -3.31
N GLU A 195 18.88 -1.20 -2.69
CA GLU A 195 19.08 -0.24 -1.60
C GLU A 195 18.83 1.19 -2.09
N HIS A 196 19.32 1.56 -3.27
CA HIS A 196 19.09 2.88 -3.86
C HIS A 196 17.62 3.16 -4.15
N LEU A 197 16.86 2.17 -4.62
CA LEU A 197 15.44 2.34 -4.88
C LEU A 197 14.61 2.41 -3.58
N GLN A 198 14.97 1.61 -2.59
CA GLN A 198 14.35 1.70 -1.26
C GLN A 198 14.62 3.08 -0.64
N GLU A 199 15.85 3.57 -0.71
CA GLU A 199 16.19 4.92 -0.25
C GLU A 199 15.45 6.01 -1.03
N TYR A 200 15.34 5.86 -2.36
CA TYR A 200 14.59 6.80 -3.21
C TYR A 200 13.12 6.92 -2.75
N TYR A 201 12.45 5.80 -2.51
CA TYR A 201 11.06 5.81 -2.06
C TYR A 201 10.93 6.30 -0.61
N ALA A 202 11.83 5.90 0.28
CA ALA A 202 11.86 6.39 1.65
C ALA A 202 12.02 7.92 1.69
N ASN A 203 12.91 8.49 0.88
CA ASN A 203 13.07 9.93 0.75
C ASN A 203 11.80 10.61 0.22
N GLY A 204 11.08 9.97 -0.71
CA GLY A 204 9.80 10.45 -1.22
C GLY A 204 8.69 10.48 -0.16
N VAL A 205 8.67 9.50 0.73
CA VAL A 205 7.77 9.44 1.91
C VAL A 205 8.14 10.53 2.91
N GLN A 206 9.42 10.61 3.29
CA GLN A 206 9.92 11.56 4.28
C GLN A 206 9.81 13.03 3.84
N ALA A 207 9.76 13.30 2.54
CA ALA A 207 9.50 14.64 2.02
C ALA A 207 8.09 15.15 2.35
N VAL A 208 7.14 14.25 2.63
CA VAL A 208 5.77 14.58 3.00
C VAL A 208 5.58 14.44 4.52
N SER A 209 6.19 13.46 5.12
CA SER A 209 6.09 13.16 6.54
C SER A 209 7.41 12.60 7.06
N SER A 210 8.13 13.41 7.85
CA SER A 210 9.48 13.09 8.32
C SER A 210 9.54 11.91 9.30
N ASP A 211 8.42 11.48 9.81
CA ASP A 211 8.26 10.43 10.82
C ASP A 211 7.38 9.25 10.36
N ALA A 212 7.04 9.21 9.06
CA ALA A 212 6.32 8.11 8.43
C ALA A 212 7.22 6.93 8.07
#